data_05c88ceb31accb06d45e3e7064b71ee5
#
_entry.id   05c88ceb31accb06d45e3e7064b71ee5
#
_cell.length_a   1.000
_cell.length_b   1.000
_cell.length_c   1.000
_cell.angle_alpha   90.00
_cell.angle_beta   90.00
_cell.angle_gamma   90.00
#
_symmetry.space_group_name_H-M   'P 1'
#
loop_
_entity.id
_entity.type
_entity.pdbx_description
1 polymer ?
#
loop_
_entity_poly.entity_id
_entity_poly.type
_entity_poly.pdbx_seq_one_letter_code
_entity_poly.pdbx_strand_id
1 'polypeptide(L)'
;MPNLGEMIKNKREAAGLSQKRLGTACGLSDSEIMKIENGQRKTPSWKNLCKIAQVLDFHPFEILLVAGYITENDINPKVRLHGLDKLNENDIETIQLFVDFMISRKGTDGNPEGGL
;
A
#
# COMPACT_ATOMS: atom_id res chain seq x y z
N MET A 1 11.38 -11.04 5.70
CA MET A 1 10.29 -10.12 5.36
C MET A 1 9.04 -10.88 5.02
N PRO A 2 7.92 -10.51 5.56
CA PRO A 2 6.69 -11.15 5.15
C PRO A 2 6.39 -10.83 3.69
N ASN A 3 5.81 -11.78 3.00
CA ASN A 3 5.39 -11.52 1.64
C ASN A 3 4.02 -10.81 1.68
N LEU A 4 3.52 -10.47 0.49
CA LEU A 4 2.28 -9.74 0.38
C LEU A 4 1.11 -10.44 1.06
N GLY A 5 0.97 -11.74 0.81
CA GLY A 5 -0.14 -12.49 1.39
C GLY A 5 -0.09 -12.52 2.90
N GLU A 6 1.10 -12.73 3.45
CA GLU A 6 1.26 -12.75 4.90
C GLU A 6 0.99 -11.39 5.51
N MET A 7 1.43 -10.34 4.84
CA MET A 7 1.19 -8.99 5.32
C MET A 7 -0.31 -8.71 5.42
N ILE A 8 -1.05 -9.04 4.37
CA ILE A 8 -2.48 -8.80 4.36
C ILE A 8 -3.17 -9.65 5.44
N LYS A 9 -2.79 -10.93 5.51
CA LYS A 9 -3.39 -11.81 6.50
C LYS A 9 -3.15 -11.32 7.92
N ASN A 10 -1.92 -10.91 8.21
CA ASN A 10 -1.60 -10.44 9.55
C ASN A 10 -2.37 -9.18 9.91
N LYS A 11 -2.48 -8.24 8.97
CA LYS A 11 -3.22 -7.02 9.23
C LYS A 11 -4.72 -7.29 9.33
N ARG A 12 -5.22 -8.23 8.54
CA ARG A 12 -6.62 -8.63 8.61
C ARG A 12 -6.96 -9.23 9.97
N GLU A 13 -6.13 -10.15 10.40
CA GLU A 13 -6.34 -10.83 11.67
C GLU A 13 -6.22 -9.85 12.84
N ALA A 14 -5.27 -8.93 12.75
CA ALA A 14 -5.13 -7.91 13.78
C ALA A 14 -6.36 -7.00 13.85
N ALA A 15 -7.04 -6.82 12.72
CA ALA A 15 -8.28 -6.03 12.67
C ALA A 15 -9.50 -6.84 13.07
N GLY A 16 -9.34 -8.13 13.31
CA GLY A 16 -10.47 -8.97 13.73
C GLY A 16 -11.42 -9.34 12.60
N LEU A 17 -10.93 -9.33 11.36
CA LEU A 17 -11.80 -9.58 10.21
C LEU A 17 -11.55 -10.96 9.63
N SER A 18 -12.63 -11.61 9.17
CA SER A 18 -12.51 -12.82 8.38
C SER A 18 -12.19 -12.44 6.94
N GLN A 19 -11.78 -13.42 6.14
CA GLN A 19 -11.56 -13.18 4.72
C GLN A 19 -12.83 -12.69 4.04
N LYS A 20 -13.96 -13.26 4.43
CA LYS A 20 -15.24 -12.85 3.86
C LYS A 20 -15.57 -11.42 4.22
N ARG A 21 -15.36 -11.03 5.47
CA ARG A 21 -15.64 -9.66 5.89
C ARG A 21 -14.73 -8.65 5.23
N LEU A 22 -13.47 -8.99 5.11
CA LEU A 22 -12.55 -8.11 4.39
C LEU A 22 -12.99 -7.98 2.94
N GLY A 23 -13.32 -9.09 2.29
CA GLY A 23 -13.79 -9.04 0.91
C GLY A 23 -15.00 -8.17 0.74
N THR A 24 -15.99 -8.34 1.60
CA THR A 24 -17.20 -7.53 1.54
C THR A 24 -16.88 -6.05 1.67
N ALA A 25 -16.00 -5.70 2.60
CA ALA A 25 -15.63 -4.29 2.81
C ALA A 25 -14.88 -3.71 1.62
N CYS A 26 -14.13 -4.54 0.91
CA CYS A 26 -13.35 -4.10 -0.25
C CYS A 26 -14.12 -4.22 -1.57
N GLY A 27 -15.27 -4.86 -1.56
CA GLY A 27 -15.97 -5.15 -2.81
C GLY A 27 -15.36 -6.32 -3.56
N LEU A 28 -14.71 -7.24 -2.86
CA LEU A 28 -14.08 -8.41 -3.44
C LEU A 28 -14.71 -9.66 -2.85
N SER A 29 -14.62 -10.77 -3.58
CA SER A 29 -15.08 -12.05 -3.04
C SER A 29 -14.09 -12.54 -1.99
N ASP A 30 -14.58 -13.38 -1.07
CA ASP A 30 -13.69 -14.01 -0.09
C ASP A 30 -12.70 -14.92 -0.79
N SER A 31 -13.10 -15.51 -1.91
CA SER A 31 -12.20 -16.33 -2.71
C SER A 31 -11.03 -15.51 -3.24
N GLU A 32 -11.28 -14.27 -3.66
CA GLU A 32 -10.19 -13.42 -4.14
C GLU A 32 -9.25 -13.05 -3.00
N ILE A 33 -9.78 -12.72 -1.83
CA ILE A 33 -8.94 -12.44 -0.67
C ILE A 33 -8.08 -13.66 -0.33
N MET A 34 -8.69 -14.86 -0.35
CA MET A 34 -7.94 -16.09 -0.08
C MET A 34 -6.80 -16.27 -1.07
N LYS A 35 -7.07 -16.04 -2.35
CA LYS A 35 -6.04 -16.22 -3.38
C LYS A 35 -4.89 -15.24 -3.22
N ILE A 36 -5.20 -14.03 -2.81
CA ILE A 36 -4.15 -13.04 -2.56
C ILE A 36 -3.32 -13.47 -1.35
N GLU A 37 -3.97 -13.87 -0.28
CA GLU A 37 -3.26 -14.24 0.95
C GLU A 37 -2.39 -15.46 0.79
N ASN A 38 -2.82 -16.44 0.01
CA ASN A 38 -2.07 -17.67 -0.14
C ASN A 38 -1.10 -17.68 -1.33
N GLY A 39 -1.01 -16.56 -2.03
CA GLY A 39 -0.04 -16.43 -3.11
C GLY A 39 -0.49 -16.94 -4.46
N GLN A 40 -1.73 -17.42 -4.58
CA GLN A 40 -2.23 -17.87 -5.86
C GLN A 40 -2.41 -16.71 -6.84
N ARG A 41 -2.81 -15.55 -6.34
CA ARG A 41 -2.90 -14.36 -7.16
C ARG A 41 -1.55 -13.67 -7.16
N LYS A 42 -0.77 -13.89 -8.21
CA LYS A 42 0.61 -13.41 -8.22
C LYS A 42 0.71 -11.91 -8.39
N THR A 43 -0.19 -11.33 -9.16
CA THR A 43 -0.16 -9.89 -9.40
C THR A 43 -1.54 -9.29 -9.17
N PRO A 44 -1.95 -9.17 -7.91
CA PRO A 44 -3.24 -8.53 -7.60
C PRO A 44 -3.22 -7.10 -8.12
N SER A 45 -4.37 -6.61 -8.60
CA SER A 45 -4.40 -5.26 -9.16
C SER A 45 -4.09 -4.25 -8.06
N TRP A 46 -3.41 -3.17 -8.47
CA TRP A 46 -3.06 -2.13 -7.49
C TRP A 46 -4.32 -1.49 -6.90
N LYS A 47 -5.39 -1.43 -7.67
CA LYS A 47 -6.65 -0.87 -7.17
C LYS A 47 -7.20 -1.71 -6.02
N ASN A 48 -7.19 -3.02 -6.18
CA ASN A 48 -7.66 -3.92 -5.13
C ASN A 48 -6.77 -3.82 -3.90
N LEU A 49 -5.47 -3.73 -4.10
CA LEU A 49 -4.54 -3.59 -2.99
C LEU A 49 -4.77 -2.30 -2.22
N CYS A 50 -5.05 -1.21 -2.92
CA CYS A 50 -5.34 0.05 -2.24
C CYS A 50 -6.65 -0.03 -1.44
N LYS A 51 -7.65 -0.71 -1.97
CA LYS A 51 -8.90 -0.90 -1.22
C LYS A 51 -8.66 -1.69 0.07
N ILE A 52 -7.84 -2.72 -0.02
CA ILE A 52 -7.50 -3.54 1.14
C ILE A 52 -6.77 -2.67 2.17
N ALA A 53 -5.83 -1.87 1.72
CA ALA A 53 -5.08 -1.01 2.63
C ALA A 53 -6.00 -0.01 3.33
N GLN A 54 -6.97 0.54 2.60
CA GLN A 54 -7.92 1.48 3.19
C GLN A 54 -8.76 0.81 4.27
N VAL A 55 -9.27 -0.38 3.99
CA VAL A 55 -10.10 -1.09 4.94
C VAL A 55 -9.31 -1.48 6.18
N LEU A 56 -8.05 -1.89 6.00
CA LEU A 56 -7.21 -2.32 7.10
C LEU A 56 -6.45 -1.15 7.75
N ASP A 57 -6.73 0.06 7.29
CA ASP A 57 -6.23 1.30 7.90
C ASP A 57 -4.71 1.40 7.92
N PHE A 58 -4.10 1.15 6.77
CA PHE A 58 -2.68 1.43 6.61
C PHE A 58 -2.44 2.07 5.25
N HIS A 59 -1.25 2.63 5.09
CA HIS A 59 -0.98 3.46 3.93
C HIS A 59 -0.87 2.60 2.68
N PRO A 60 -1.56 2.96 1.60
CA PRO A 60 -1.55 2.13 0.39
C PRO A 60 -0.16 1.94 -0.21
N PHE A 61 0.75 2.88 -0.06
CA PHE A 61 2.07 2.71 -0.65
C PHE A 61 2.87 1.62 0.05
N GLU A 62 2.55 1.31 1.30
CA GLU A 62 3.20 0.21 1.98
C GLU A 62 2.89 -1.11 1.29
N ILE A 63 1.63 -1.32 0.93
CA ILE A 63 1.23 -2.56 0.29
C ILE A 63 1.77 -2.61 -1.15
N LEU A 64 1.88 -1.46 -1.81
CA LEU A 64 2.41 -1.42 -3.16
C LEU A 64 3.90 -1.72 -3.20
N LEU A 65 4.64 -1.30 -2.17
CA LEU A 65 6.05 -1.68 -2.04
C LEU A 65 6.20 -3.18 -1.90
N VAL A 66 5.43 -3.77 -0.99
CA VAL A 66 5.54 -5.21 -0.74
C VAL A 66 5.12 -5.99 -1.99
N ALA A 67 4.11 -5.52 -2.70
CA ALA A 67 3.63 -6.19 -3.90
C ALA A 67 4.57 -6.01 -5.10
N GLY A 68 5.53 -5.10 -5.01
CA GLY A 68 6.47 -4.88 -6.10
C GLY A 68 6.02 -3.90 -7.17
N TYR A 69 4.89 -3.21 -6.95
CA TYR A 69 4.45 -2.20 -7.91
C TYR A 69 5.35 -0.98 -7.88
N ILE A 70 5.94 -0.68 -6.71
CA ILE A 70 6.92 0.39 -6.59
C ILE A 70 8.11 -0.16 -5.82
N THR A 71 9.24 0.47 -5.98
CA THR A 71 10.47 0.02 -5.33
C THR A 71 11.09 1.19 -4.57
N GLU A 72 12.06 0.86 -3.74
CA GLU A 72 12.79 1.92 -3.03
C GLU A 72 13.48 2.87 -4.00
N ASN A 73 13.88 2.37 -5.16
CA ASN A 73 14.48 3.25 -6.17
C ASN A 73 13.49 4.25 -6.70
N ASP A 74 12.22 3.85 -6.81
CA ASP A 74 11.19 4.76 -7.32
C ASP A 74 10.96 5.93 -6.38
N ILE A 75 11.24 5.74 -5.10
CA ILE A 75 11.02 6.77 -4.10
C ILE A 75 12.32 7.42 -3.65
N ASN A 76 13.41 7.15 -4.36
CA ASN A 76 14.71 7.72 -4.01
C ASN A 76 14.69 9.22 -4.25
N PRO A 77 14.94 10.04 -3.21
CA PRO A 77 14.85 11.48 -3.38
C PRO A 77 15.90 12.06 -4.33
N LYS A 78 16.92 11.31 -4.66
CA LYS A 78 17.93 11.77 -5.60
C LYS A 78 17.49 11.63 -7.05
N VAL A 79 16.39 10.91 -7.28
CA VAL A 79 15.85 10.75 -8.62
C VAL A 79 14.88 11.89 -8.90
N ARG A 80 15.09 12.57 -10.01
CA ARG A 80 14.17 13.64 -10.39
C ARG A 80 12.90 13.06 -10.95
N LEU A 81 11.80 13.68 -10.58
CA LEU A 81 10.52 13.28 -11.13
C LEU A 81 10.33 13.91 -12.50
N HIS A 82 9.93 13.09 -13.46
CA HIS A 82 9.68 13.54 -14.82
C HIS A 82 8.25 13.22 -15.18
N GLY A 83 7.69 14.00 -16.08
CA GLY A 83 6.38 13.70 -16.62
C GLY A 83 5.21 14.14 -15.77
N LEU A 84 5.46 14.96 -14.76
CA LEU A 84 4.37 15.44 -13.92
C LEU A 84 3.32 16.21 -14.71
N ASP A 85 3.75 16.88 -15.77
CA ASP A 85 2.85 17.67 -16.60
C ASP A 85 1.87 16.79 -17.40
N LYS A 86 2.13 15.51 -17.47
CA LYS A 86 1.27 14.55 -18.19
C LYS A 86 0.25 13.88 -17.29
N LEU A 87 0.24 14.24 -16.02
CA LEU A 87 -0.62 13.59 -15.04
C LEU A 87 -1.88 14.41 -14.79
N ASN A 88 -2.97 13.73 -14.48
CA ASN A 88 -4.20 14.40 -14.13
C ASN A 88 -4.24 14.66 -12.62
N GLU A 89 -5.31 15.29 -12.16
CA GLU A 89 -5.43 15.66 -10.75
C GLU A 89 -5.43 14.44 -9.83
N ASN A 90 -6.08 13.36 -10.26
CA ASN A 90 -6.10 12.15 -9.45
C ASN A 90 -4.70 11.57 -9.29
N ASP A 91 -3.92 11.62 -10.35
CA ASP A 91 -2.55 11.13 -10.30
C ASP A 91 -1.71 11.97 -9.35
N ILE A 92 -1.91 13.29 -9.39
CA ILE A 92 -1.17 14.20 -8.52
C ILE A 92 -1.54 13.96 -7.05
N GLU A 93 -2.82 13.71 -6.78
CA GLU A 93 -3.24 13.38 -5.42
C GLU A 93 -2.58 12.10 -4.94
N THR A 94 -2.45 11.12 -5.82
CA THR A 94 -1.77 9.88 -5.48
C THR A 94 -0.31 10.13 -5.13
N ILE A 95 0.35 10.99 -5.91
CA ILE A 95 1.74 11.35 -5.63
C ILE A 95 1.83 12.07 -4.29
N GLN A 96 0.87 12.91 -3.97
CA GLN A 96 0.87 13.62 -2.70
C GLN A 96 0.77 12.64 -1.53
N LEU A 97 -0.06 11.60 -1.68
CA LEU A 97 -0.13 10.56 -0.66
C LEU A 97 1.21 9.89 -0.47
N PHE A 98 1.94 9.68 -1.56
CA PHE A 98 3.25 9.09 -1.50
C PHE A 98 4.23 9.98 -0.72
N VAL A 99 4.21 11.26 -1.02
CA VAL A 99 5.04 12.23 -0.30
C VAL A 99 4.69 12.21 1.18
N ASP A 100 3.40 12.21 1.50
CA ASP A 100 2.95 12.21 2.88
C ASP A 100 3.42 10.95 3.60
N PHE A 101 3.36 9.82 2.92
CA PHE A 101 3.84 8.55 3.47
C PHE A 101 5.33 8.63 3.80
N MET A 102 6.12 9.19 2.90
CA MET A 102 7.54 9.29 3.12
C MET A 102 7.86 10.22 4.29
N ILE A 103 7.14 11.30 4.40
CA ILE A 103 7.31 12.21 5.52
C ILE A 103 6.96 11.51 6.82
N SER A 104 5.87 10.76 6.82
CA SER A 104 5.43 10.01 7.98
C SER A 104 6.48 9.00 8.43
N ARG A 105 7.10 8.31 7.48
CA ARG A 105 8.14 7.34 7.80
C ARG A 105 9.33 8.00 8.49
N LYS A 106 9.74 9.17 8.01
CA LYS A 106 10.84 9.87 8.60
C LYS A 106 10.52 10.29 10.02
N GLY A 107 9.29 10.73 10.25
CA GLY A 107 8.87 11.09 11.60
C GLY A 107 8.90 9.90 12.52
N THR A 108 8.43 8.75 12.06
CA THR A 108 8.38 7.56 12.90
C THR A 108 9.76 6.98 13.15
N ASP A 109 10.74 7.33 12.33
CA ASP A 109 12.10 6.89 12.60
C ASP A 109 12.71 7.60 13.78
N GLY A 110 11.98 8.47 14.40
CA GLY A 110 12.49 9.13 15.56
C GLY A 110 13.53 10.17 15.26
N ASN A 111 13.56 10.65 14.08
CA ASN A 111 14.52 11.65 13.68
C ASN A 111 14.17 12.96 14.33
N PRO A 112 14.93 13.37 15.29
CA PRO A 112 14.55 14.54 16.06
C PRO A 112 14.63 15.79 15.25
N GLU A 113 15.50 15.80 14.31
CA GLU A 113 15.54 16.94 13.55
C GLU A 113 14.57 16.94 12.60
N GLY A 114 13.91 15.80 12.49
CA GLY A 114 12.89 15.79 11.56
C GLY A 114 12.14 16.97 11.78
N GLY A 115 12.16 17.27 12.92
CA GLY A 115 11.63 18.43 13.14
C GLY A 115 12.41 19.52 12.68
N LEU A 116 13.32 19.46 12.53
CA LEU A 116 14.01 20.57 12.24
C LEU A 116 13.97 21.03 11.19
#